data_57b98a38525de89364ffa4ebd479233a
#
_entry.id   57b98a38525de89364ffa4ebd479233a
#
_cell.length_a   1.000
_cell.length_b   1.000
_cell.length_c   1.000
_cell.angle_alpha   90.00
_cell.angle_beta   90.00
_cell.angle_gamma   90.00
#
_symmetry.space_group_name_H-M   'P 1'
#
loop_
_entity.id
_entity.type
_entity.pdbx_description
1 polymer ?
#
loop_
_entity_poly.entity_id
_entity_poly.type
_entity_poly.pdbx_seq_one_letter_code
_entity_poly.pdbx_strand_id
1 'polypeptide(L)'
;RYHTFIATRFSGIGPNYIWTSNLNPTDWAVPKNVLIRPWFDQNSILAHPKCVLFVTHGGISSAMEAVKYAVPMVAIPFFDDQIMTAASIEYYGYGLRVLYDHNFTEITFRWAVKTVLEDQR
;
A
#
# COMPACT_ATOMS: atom_id res chain seq x y z
N ARG A 1 -9.09 -2.43 13.12
CA ARG A 1 -8.87 -1.23 12.33
C ARG A 1 -7.92 -1.50 11.19
N TYR A 2 -8.11 -0.80 10.13
CA TYR A 2 -7.36 -1.02 8.91
C TYR A 2 -6.01 -0.33 8.95
N HIS A 3 -5.02 -1.00 8.40
CA HIS A 3 -3.70 -0.44 8.24
C HIS A 3 -3.50 -0.12 6.77
N THR A 4 -3.04 1.09 6.48
CA THR A 4 -2.68 1.44 5.12
C THR A 4 -1.20 1.79 5.09
N PHE A 5 -0.59 1.53 3.96
CA PHE A 5 0.84 1.71 3.78
C PHE A 5 1.05 2.39 2.43
N ILE A 6 1.68 3.55 2.45
CA ILE A 6 1.84 4.35 1.24
C ILE A 6 3.33 4.63 1.07
N ALA A 7 3.83 4.40 -0.14
CA ALA A 7 5.20 4.72 -0.48
C ALA A 7 5.25 6.00 -1.30
N THR A 8 6.18 6.87 -0.96
CA THR A 8 6.43 8.10 -1.71
C THR A 8 7.89 8.11 -2.16
N ARG A 9 8.17 8.85 -3.21
CA ARG A 9 9.53 8.94 -3.73
C ARG A 9 9.88 10.39 -4.00
N PHE A 10 10.98 10.83 -3.38
CA PHE A 10 11.53 12.15 -3.62
C PHE A 10 12.84 12.00 -4.38
N SER A 11 13.12 13.00 -5.22
CA SER A 11 14.31 12.99 -6.06
C SER A 11 15.58 12.82 -5.22
N GLY A 12 16.43 11.87 -5.61
CA GLY A 12 17.70 11.64 -4.95
C GLY A 12 17.64 10.90 -3.63
N ILE A 13 16.44 10.51 -3.20
CA ILE A 13 16.24 9.80 -1.94
C ILE A 13 15.43 8.56 -2.22
N GLY A 14 15.71 7.48 -1.53
CA GLY A 14 14.94 6.25 -1.65
C GLY A 14 13.50 6.45 -1.20
N PRO A 15 12.67 5.44 -1.36
CA PRO A 15 11.24 5.56 -1.00
C PRO A 15 11.08 5.85 0.49
N ASN A 16 10.11 6.69 0.81
CA ASN A 16 9.65 6.93 2.16
C ASN A 16 8.29 6.30 2.31
N TYR A 17 7.96 5.86 3.53
CA TYR A 17 6.75 5.12 3.80
C TYR A 17 5.91 5.82 4.84
N ILE A 18 4.60 5.84 4.62
CA ILE A 18 3.62 6.36 5.56
C ILE A 18 2.72 5.20 5.96
N TRP A 19 2.63 4.94 7.25
CA TRP A 19 1.87 3.80 7.76
C TRP A 19 0.81 4.28 8.75
N THR A 20 -0.45 4.02 8.43
CA THR A 20 -1.56 4.31 9.33
C THR A 20 -1.72 3.14 10.28
N SER A 21 -1.49 3.39 11.56
CA SER A 21 -1.58 2.35 12.56
C SER A 21 -1.79 2.96 13.94
N ASN A 22 -2.46 2.22 14.80
CA ASN A 22 -2.63 2.58 16.21
C ASN A 22 -1.52 2.03 17.08
N LEU A 23 -0.55 1.33 16.48
CA LEU A 23 0.58 0.80 17.24
C LEU A 23 1.44 1.92 17.79
N ASN A 24 1.94 1.71 19.02
CA ASN A 24 2.83 2.68 19.66
C ASN A 24 4.24 2.49 19.10
N PRO A 25 4.78 3.47 18.39
CA PRO A 25 6.11 3.32 17.79
C PRO A 25 7.24 3.18 18.80
N THR A 26 7.01 3.45 20.07
CA THR A 26 8.05 3.26 21.09
C THR A 26 8.25 1.79 21.45
N ASP A 27 7.31 0.90 21.04
CA ASP A 27 7.42 -0.51 21.36
C ASP A 27 8.46 -1.23 20.51
N TRP A 28 8.94 -0.59 19.45
CA TRP A 28 9.92 -1.18 18.54
C TRP A 28 10.61 -0.08 17.74
N ALA A 29 11.76 -0.43 17.18
CA ALA A 29 12.54 0.55 16.41
C ALA A 29 11.87 0.83 15.08
N VAL A 30 11.57 2.09 14.82
CA VAL A 30 10.95 2.53 13.57
C VAL A 30 12.05 3.09 12.67
N PRO A 31 12.19 2.59 11.44
CA PRO A 31 13.16 3.15 10.51
C PRO A 31 12.91 4.63 10.25
N LYS A 32 13.96 5.35 9.93
CA LYS A 32 13.86 6.81 9.73
C LYS A 32 12.96 7.19 8.56
N ASN A 33 12.83 6.31 7.59
CA ASN A 33 12.01 6.56 6.40
C ASN A 33 10.56 6.09 6.55
N VAL A 34 10.13 5.77 7.76
CA VAL A 34 8.76 5.33 8.03
C VAL A 34 8.11 6.28 9.00
N LEU A 35 6.97 6.84 8.64
CA LEU A 35 6.18 7.71 9.50
C LEU A 35 4.90 6.97 9.87
N ILE A 36 4.67 6.80 11.17
CA ILE A 36 3.50 6.07 11.68
C ILE A 36 2.60 7.03 12.43
N ARG A 37 1.33 7.05 12.07
CA ARG A 37 0.30 7.87 12.73
C ARG A 37 -0.99 7.09 12.76
N PRO A 38 -1.90 7.37 13.71
CA PRO A 38 -3.18 6.70 13.75
C PRO A 38 -4.11 7.12 12.61
N TRP A 39 -3.89 8.28 12.01
CA TRP A 39 -4.73 8.76 10.93
C TRP A 39 -3.95 9.69 10.00
N PHE A 40 -4.25 9.58 8.71
CA PHE A 40 -3.75 10.49 7.69
C PHE A 40 -4.90 10.86 6.76
N ASP A 41 -4.80 12.01 6.11
CA ASP A 41 -5.70 12.37 5.02
C ASP A 41 -5.29 11.58 3.79
N GLN A 42 -5.81 10.37 3.67
CA GLN A 42 -5.42 9.43 2.62
C GLN A 42 -5.64 10.00 1.23
N ASN A 43 -6.76 10.67 1.03
CA ASN A 43 -7.11 11.21 -0.28
C ASN A 43 -6.07 12.23 -0.75
N SER A 44 -5.66 13.13 0.14
CA SER A 44 -4.64 14.13 -0.18
C SER A 44 -3.29 13.51 -0.45
N ILE A 45 -2.94 12.47 0.31
CA ILE A 45 -1.65 11.79 0.13
C ILE A 45 -1.63 11.05 -1.20
N LEU A 46 -2.69 10.35 -1.55
CA LEU A 46 -2.77 9.62 -2.82
C LEU A 46 -2.72 10.59 -4.01
N ALA A 47 -3.25 11.79 -3.84
CA ALA A 47 -3.23 12.79 -4.90
C ALA A 47 -1.87 13.45 -5.08
N HIS A 48 -0.95 13.26 -4.14
CA HIS A 48 0.35 13.90 -4.21
C HIS A 48 1.20 13.28 -5.33
N PRO A 49 1.87 14.10 -6.14
CA PRO A 49 2.63 13.59 -7.30
C PRO A 49 3.82 12.70 -6.91
N LYS A 50 4.26 12.74 -5.66
CA LYS A 50 5.35 11.88 -5.19
C LYS A 50 4.86 10.54 -4.64
N CYS A 51 3.54 10.31 -4.59
CA CYS A 51 2.98 9.05 -4.13
C CYS A 51 3.13 8.02 -5.24
N VAL A 52 3.80 6.91 -4.96
CA VAL A 52 4.15 5.92 -5.99
C VAL A 52 3.56 4.54 -5.73
N LEU A 53 3.02 4.29 -4.55
CA LEU A 53 2.49 2.96 -4.22
C LEU A 53 1.53 3.05 -3.05
N PHE A 54 0.47 2.26 -3.11
CA PHE A 54 -0.51 2.15 -2.03
C PHE A 54 -0.70 0.67 -1.70
N VAL A 55 -0.41 0.30 -0.46
CA VAL A 55 -0.65 -1.05 0.03
C VAL A 55 -1.97 -1.02 0.80
N THR A 56 -2.93 -1.82 0.37
CA THR A 56 -4.28 -1.78 0.88
C THR A 56 -4.80 -3.18 1.14
N HIS A 57 -5.80 -3.29 2.02
CA HIS A 57 -6.49 -4.58 2.23
C HIS A 57 -7.52 -4.86 1.13
N GLY A 58 -7.74 -3.94 0.21
CA GLY A 58 -8.67 -4.15 -0.90
C GLY A 58 -10.07 -3.61 -0.66
N GLY A 59 -10.24 -2.70 0.30
CA GLY A 59 -11.53 -2.03 0.48
C GLY A 59 -11.87 -1.21 -0.75
N ILE A 60 -13.15 -1.27 -1.18
CA ILE A 60 -13.55 -0.68 -2.46
C ILE A 60 -13.33 0.83 -2.50
N SER A 61 -13.62 1.53 -1.40
CA SER A 61 -13.49 2.98 -1.37
C SER A 61 -12.03 3.41 -1.52
N SER A 62 -11.13 2.75 -0.81
CA SER A 62 -9.71 3.05 -0.90
C SER A 62 -9.15 2.71 -2.27
N ALA A 63 -9.58 1.59 -2.84
CA ALA A 63 -9.15 1.18 -4.17
C ALA A 63 -9.58 2.20 -5.22
N MET A 64 -10.81 2.69 -5.12
CA MET A 64 -11.31 3.69 -6.08
C MET A 64 -10.55 5.01 -5.95
N GLU A 65 -10.16 5.40 -4.74
CA GLU A 65 -9.33 6.58 -4.56
C GLU A 65 -7.98 6.43 -5.24
N ALA A 66 -7.36 5.27 -5.07
CA ALA A 66 -6.05 5.02 -5.70
C ALA A 66 -6.16 5.04 -7.22
N VAL A 67 -7.22 4.45 -7.77
CA VAL A 67 -7.45 4.47 -9.22
C VAL A 67 -7.65 5.90 -9.71
N LYS A 68 -8.42 6.69 -8.96
CA LYS A 68 -8.68 8.09 -9.31
C LYS A 68 -7.39 8.88 -9.50
N TYR A 69 -6.40 8.62 -8.66
CA TYR A 69 -5.13 9.35 -8.72
C TYR A 69 -4.03 8.56 -9.42
N ALA A 70 -4.39 7.44 -10.05
CA ALA A 70 -3.46 6.61 -10.81
C ALA A 70 -2.29 6.09 -9.97
N VAL A 71 -2.56 5.73 -8.72
CA VAL A 71 -1.55 5.18 -7.83
C VAL A 71 -1.64 3.65 -7.89
N PRO A 72 -0.56 2.96 -8.25
CA PRO A 72 -0.60 1.49 -8.29
C PRO A 72 -0.69 0.91 -6.90
N MET A 73 -1.26 -0.28 -6.80
CA MET A 73 -1.59 -0.90 -5.52
C MET A 73 -0.95 -2.26 -5.35
N VAL A 74 -0.66 -2.59 -4.08
CA VAL A 74 -0.48 -3.98 -3.64
C VAL A 74 -1.63 -4.27 -2.70
N ALA A 75 -2.48 -5.22 -3.05
CA ALA A 75 -3.68 -5.54 -2.28
C ALA A 75 -3.46 -6.83 -1.49
N ILE A 76 -3.75 -6.78 -0.20
CA ILE A 76 -3.64 -7.93 0.71
C ILE A 76 -5.03 -8.15 1.31
N PRO A 77 -5.89 -8.93 0.65
CA PRO A 77 -7.28 -9.09 1.10
C PRO A 77 -7.41 -10.03 2.29
N PHE A 78 -8.37 -9.73 3.17
CA PHE A 78 -8.67 -10.56 4.33
C PHE A 78 -10.08 -11.12 4.31
N PHE A 79 -11.05 -10.39 3.73
CA PHE A 79 -12.46 -10.74 3.80
C PHE A 79 -13.10 -10.74 2.40
N ASP A 80 -14.33 -11.22 2.33
CA ASP A 80 -15.08 -11.53 1.12
C ASP A 80 -14.98 -10.49 0.00
N ASP A 81 -15.46 -9.28 0.26
CA ASP A 81 -15.48 -8.25 -0.77
C ASP A 81 -14.08 -7.73 -1.07
N GLN A 82 -13.19 -7.79 -0.09
CA GLN A 82 -11.79 -7.42 -0.31
C GLN A 82 -11.12 -8.38 -1.28
N ILE A 83 -11.46 -9.66 -1.18
CA ILE A 83 -10.90 -10.68 -2.08
C ILE A 83 -11.30 -10.39 -3.52
N MET A 84 -12.56 -10.05 -3.74
CA MET A 84 -13.04 -9.73 -5.09
C MET A 84 -12.40 -8.44 -5.61
N THR A 85 -12.30 -7.42 -4.76
CA THR A 85 -11.68 -6.17 -5.15
C THR A 85 -10.21 -6.35 -5.49
N ALA A 86 -9.48 -7.14 -4.70
CA ALA A 86 -8.07 -7.42 -4.97
C ALA A 86 -7.89 -8.15 -6.30
N ALA A 87 -8.77 -9.10 -6.59
CA ALA A 87 -8.72 -9.80 -7.87
C ALA A 87 -8.95 -8.84 -9.03
N SER A 88 -9.89 -7.89 -8.87
CA SER A 88 -10.15 -6.89 -9.90
C SER A 88 -8.96 -5.96 -10.09
N ILE A 89 -8.31 -5.56 -9.01
CA ILE A 89 -7.11 -4.72 -9.07
C ILE A 89 -6.06 -5.37 -9.96
N GLU A 90 -5.81 -6.65 -9.75
CA GLU A 90 -4.81 -7.37 -10.53
C GLU A 90 -5.28 -7.58 -11.97
N TYR A 91 -6.56 -7.94 -12.15
CA TYR A 91 -7.09 -8.22 -13.47
C TYR A 91 -7.01 -6.99 -14.38
N TYR A 92 -7.34 -5.81 -13.86
CA TYR A 92 -7.34 -4.58 -14.66
C TYR A 92 -5.97 -3.89 -14.70
N GLY A 93 -4.96 -4.47 -14.08
CA GLY A 93 -3.62 -3.92 -14.15
C GLY A 93 -3.36 -2.74 -13.23
N TYR A 94 -4.16 -2.58 -12.18
CA TYR A 94 -3.96 -1.50 -11.22
C TYR A 94 -2.96 -1.84 -10.14
N GLY A 95 -2.51 -3.09 -10.10
CA GLY A 95 -1.54 -3.52 -9.11
C GLY A 95 -1.46 -5.02 -9.00
N LEU A 96 -0.93 -5.49 -7.88
CA LEU A 96 -0.79 -6.92 -7.60
C LEU A 96 -1.56 -7.28 -6.34
N ARG A 97 -1.97 -8.53 -6.29
CA ARG A 97 -2.64 -9.09 -5.12
C ARG A 97 -1.70 -10.08 -4.44
N VAL A 98 -1.60 -10.00 -3.11
CA VAL A 98 -0.82 -10.93 -2.31
C VAL A 98 -1.76 -11.55 -1.29
N LEU A 99 -1.92 -12.88 -1.34
CA LEU A 99 -2.83 -13.56 -0.44
C LEU A 99 -2.21 -13.70 0.95
N TYR A 100 -3.00 -13.41 1.97
CA TYR A 100 -2.55 -13.53 3.35
C TYR A 100 -2.86 -14.94 3.85
N ASP A 101 -1.98 -15.88 3.52
CA ASP A 101 -2.10 -17.27 3.91
C ASP A 101 -0.74 -17.76 4.42
N HIS A 102 -0.57 -19.08 4.57
CA HIS A 102 0.67 -19.64 5.10
C HIS A 102 1.88 -19.39 4.20
N ASN A 103 1.65 -18.96 2.96
CA ASN A 103 2.73 -18.60 2.05
C ASN A 103 3.08 -17.10 2.12
N PHE A 104 2.36 -16.32 2.92
CA PHE A 104 2.64 -14.90 3.07
C PHE A 104 3.88 -14.73 3.92
N THR A 105 4.92 -14.16 3.34
CA THR A 105 6.19 -13.94 4.02
C THR A 105 6.71 -12.55 3.68
N GLU A 106 7.74 -12.13 4.40
CA GLU A 106 8.45 -10.89 4.08
C GLU A 106 8.95 -10.91 2.64
N ILE A 107 9.39 -12.08 2.17
CA ILE A 107 9.92 -12.21 0.81
C ILE A 107 8.84 -11.99 -0.23
N THR A 108 7.67 -12.59 -0.06
CA THR A 108 6.57 -12.43 -1.02
C THR A 108 6.05 -10.99 -1.03
N PHE A 109 5.95 -10.37 0.14
CA PHE A 109 5.51 -8.99 0.23
C PHE A 109 6.52 -8.04 -0.42
N ARG A 110 7.80 -8.22 -0.12
CA ARG A 110 8.86 -7.40 -0.69
C ARG A 110 8.90 -7.54 -2.21
N TRP A 111 8.70 -8.75 -2.70
CA TRP A 111 8.65 -8.98 -4.15
C TRP A 111 7.54 -8.20 -4.81
N ALA A 112 6.34 -8.22 -4.21
CA ALA A 112 5.20 -7.52 -4.77
C ALA A 112 5.42 -6.01 -4.79
N VAL A 113 5.91 -5.45 -3.68
CA VAL A 113 6.18 -4.02 -3.60
C VAL A 113 7.22 -3.61 -4.63
N LYS A 114 8.31 -4.37 -4.73
CA LYS A 114 9.38 -4.06 -5.67
C LYS A 114 8.88 -4.16 -7.12
N THR A 115 8.09 -5.19 -7.41
CA THR A 115 7.56 -5.38 -8.76
C THR A 115 6.69 -4.20 -9.18
N VAL A 116 5.79 -3.77 -8.31
CA VAL A 116 4.91 -2.65 -8.61
C VAL A 116 5.70 -1.35 -8.75
N LEU A 117 6.69 -1.12 -7.88
CA LEU A 117 7.49 0.09 -7.96
C LEU A 117 8.32 0.17 -9.24
N GLU A 118 8.73 -0.97 -9.77
CA GLU A 118 9.55 -1.01 -10.99
C GLU A 118 8.71 -1.01 -12.26
N ASP A 119 7.45 -1.41 -12.18
CA ASP A 119 6.58 -1.47 -13.35
C ASP A 119 5.85 -0.14 -13.51
N GLN A 120 6.51 0.80 -14.13
CA GLN A 120 6.01 2.17 -14.31
C GLN A 120 5.26 2.28 -15.63
N ARG A 121 4.03 1.84 -15.63
CA ARG A 121 3.19 2.00 -16.81
C ARG A 121 2.30 3.21 -16.76
#